data_8ff3f5f68574f2d8fdf21181dfc9cbff
#
_entry.id   8ff3f5f68574f2d8fdf21181dfc9cbff
#
_cell.length_a   1.000
_cell.length_b   1.000
_cell.length_c   1.000
_cell.angle_alpha   90.00
_cell.angle_beta   90.00
_cell.angle_gamma   90.00
#
_symmetry.space_group_name_H-M   'P 1'
#
loop_
_entity.id
_entity.type
_entity.pdbx_description
1 polymer ?
#
loop_
_entity_poly.entity_id
_entity_poly.type
_entity_poly.pdbx_seq_one_letter_code
_entity_poly.pdbx_strand_id
1 'polypeptide(L)'
;MRPGQGVSQPLGKLGDTSLPRVSLRNLASRVGLLFPRNARSEAVETALHFDATPEEVWQGILLYEEVPRRPPWLLRIFLPRPIRTNGEKTRVGAIVRCTYDGGYLLKRITAVEPARLVRFDVLEQRLGIEDSVSMSQGSYEIRATGDGSEVVLTTHYRSRLRPRQLWRPLERCLAHRLHRHILDGMRATLAVCAAKPHVGRESSASS
;
A
#
# COMPACT_ATOMS: atom_id res chain seq x y z
N MET A 1 -19.28 -46.47 -47.42
CA MET A 1 -18.71 -45.12 -47.49
C MET A 1 -18.77 -44.49 -46.12
N ARG A 2 -17.62 -44.37 -45.41
CA ARG A 2 -17.51 -43.65 -44.13
C ARG A 2 -16.83 -42.31 -44.41
N PRO A 3 -17.31 -41.15 -43.88
CA PRO A 3 -16.58 -39.90 -43.93
C PRO A 3 -15.66 -39.76 -42.69
N GLY A 4 -14.53 -39.15 -42.95
CA GLY A 4 -13.37 -39.09 -42.08
C GLY A 4 -13.52 -38.25 -40.83
N GLN A 5 -12.75 -38.67 -39.83
CA GLN A 5 -12.54 -37.96 -38.58
C GLN A 5 -11.49 -36.86 -38.75
N GLY A 6 -11.92 -35.60 -38.59
CA GLY A 6 -11.03 -34.46 -38.45
C GLY A 6 -10.39 -34.41 -37.03
N VAL A 7 -9.11 -34.62 -36.99
CA VAL A 7 -8.32 -34.46 -35.75
C VAL A 7 -7.99 -32.98 -35.57
N SER A 8 -8.66 -32.32 -34.62
CA SER A 8 -8.30 -30.96 -34.19
C SER A 8 -7.17 -31.06 -33.14
N GLN A 9 -6.00 -30.57 -33.51
CA GLN A 9 -4.90 -30.38 -32.56
C GLN A 9 -5.19 -29.21 -31.61
N PRO A 10 -4.96 -29.32 -30.32
CA PRO A 10 -5.06 -28.18 -29.40
C PRO A 10 -3.80 -27.30 -29.52
N LEU A 11 -4.02 -26.00 -29.73
CA LEU A 11 -3.00 -24.96 -29.68
C LEU A 11 -2.25 -24.99 -28.34
N GLY A 12 -0.94 -25.00 -28.44
CA GLY A 12 -0.01 -25.01 -27.34
C GLY A 12 -0.22 -23.82 -26.39
N LYS A 13 -0.29 -24.10 -25.09
CA LYS A 13 -0.23 -23.12 -24.01
C LYS A 13 1.12 -22.40 -24.09
N LEU A 14 1.07 -21.11 -24.41
CA LEU A 14 2.20 -20.19 -24.18
C LEU A 14 2.54 -20.23 -22.70
N GLY A 15 3.76 -20.62 -22.39
CA GLY A 15 4.26 -20.74 -21.03
C GLY A 15 4.24 -19.39 -20.32
N ASP A 16 3.56 -19.38 -19.20
CA ASP A 16 3.60 -18.31 -18.19
C ASP A 16 5.01 -18.29 -17.57
N THR A 17 5.86 -17.40 -18.09
CA THR A 17 7.18 -17.10 -17.54
C THR A 17 7.03 -16.16 -16.34
N SER A 18 6.32 -16.59 -15.31
CA SER A 18 6.37 -15.96 -14.01
C SER A 18 7.73 -16.23 -13.37
N LEU A 19 8.57 -15.20 -13.28
CA LEU A 19 9.82 -15.27 -12.53
C LEU A 19 9.53 -15.79 -11.11
N PRO A 20 10.31 -16.73 -10.57
CA PRO A 20 10.08 -17.28 -9.25
C PRO A 20 10.18 -16.15 -8.21
N ARG A 21 9.09 -15.88 -7.51
CA ARG A 21 9.09 -15.01 -6.33
C ARG A 21 10.05 -15.60 -5.32
N VAL A 22 11.15 -14.89 -5.04
CA VAL A 22 12.04 -15.24 -3.94
C VAL A 22 11.28 -14.98 -2.65
N SER A 23 10.68 -16.02 -2.09
CA SER A 23 10.03 -15.93 -0.79
C SER A 23 11.11 -15.65 0.27
N LEU A 24 10.90 -14.60 1.08
CA LEU A 24 11.74 -14.31 2.25
C LEU A 24 11.85 -15.51 3.20
N ARG A 25 10.84 -16.42 3.19
CA ARG A 25 10.91 -17.72 3.90
C ARG A 25 12.09 -18.57 3.46
N ASN A 26 12.34 -18.64 2.14
CA ASN A 26 13.44 -19.47 1.60
C ASN A 26 14.81 -18.88 1.92
N LEU A 27 14.91 -17.54 2.01
CA LEU A 27 16.14 -16.87 2.42
C LEU A 27 16.41 -17.05 3.92
N ALA A 28 15.38 -16.85 4.76
CA ALA A 28 15.47 -17.00 6.21
C ALA A 28 15.75 -18.45 6.64
N SER A 29 15.15 -19.46 5.97
CA SER A 29 15.39 -20.88 6.25
C SER A 29 16.81 -21.33 5.91
N ARG A 30 17.41 -20.77 4.87
CA ARG A 30 18.77 -21.11 4.45
C ARG A 30 19.87 -20.54 5.35
N VAL A 31 19.56 -19.47 6.11
CA VAL A 31 20.53 -18.79 6.99
C VAL A 31 20.43 -19.27 8.44
N GLY A 32 19.51 -20.19 8.77
CA GLY A 32 19.38 -20.77 10.13
C GLY A 32 18.96 -19.74 11.18
N LEU A 33 18.16 -18.72 10.82
CA LEU A 33 17.75 -17.66 11.71
C LEU A 33 16.72 -18.16 12.73
N LEU A 34 17.12 -18.28 14.00
CA LEU A 34 16.26 -18.61 15.12
C LEU A 34 15.30 -17.43 15.40
N PHE A 35 13.99 -17.70 15.41
CA PHE A 35 12.93 -16.72 15.68
C PHE A 35 12.54 -16.75 17.18
N PRO A 36 12.99 -15.83 18.02
CA PRO A 36 12.51 -15.74 19.40
C PRO A 36 11.06 -15.24 19.44
N ARG A 37 10.28 -15.76 20.40
CA ARG A 37 8.87 -15.44 20.61
C ARG A 37 8.58 -13.95 20.94
N ASN A 38 9.57 -13.19 21.41
CA ASN A 38 9.43 -11.77 21.79
C ASN A 38 9.94 -10.84 20.68
N ALA A 39 9.11 -10.58 19.69
CA ALA A 39 9.37 -9.54 18.70
C ALA A 39 9.09 -8.15 19.31
N ARG A 40 10.08 -7.24 19.33
CA ARG A 40 9.88 -5.85 19.73
C ARG A 40 9.02 -5.13 18.68
N SER A 41 8.11 -4.28 19.15
CA SER A 41 7.38 -3.36 18.29
C SER A 41 8.31 -2.24 17.83
N GLU A 42 8.29 -1.96 16.53
CA GLU A 42 9.04 -0.89 15.87
C GLU A 42 8.03 0.06 15.20
N ALA A 43 8.40 1.33 15.08
CA ALA A 43 7.65 2.32 14.31
C ALA A 43 8.54 2.95 13.25
N VAL A 44 7.95 3.22 12.08
CA VAL A 44 8.56 4.00 11.01
C VAL A 44 7.61 5.13 10.64
N GLU A 45 8.14 6.34 10.62
CA GLU A 45 7.42 7.56 10.23
C GLU A 45 8.09 8.16 9.02
N THR A 46 7.28 8.62 8.07
CA THR A 46 7.77 9.33 6.88
C THR A 46 6.86 10.52 6.63
N ALA A 47 7.45 11.71 6.62
CA ALA A 47 6.77 12.94 6.29
C ALA A 47 7.02 13.31 4.82
N LEU A 48 6.02 13.90 4.17
CA LEU A 48 6.11 14.46 2.84
C LEU A 48 5.27 15.74 2.75
N HIS A 49 5.85 16.79 2.15
CA HIS A 49 5.16 18.05 1.90
C HIS A 49 4.27 17.97 0.65
N PHE A 50 3.12 18.62 0.73
CA PHE A 50 2.10 18.75 -0.33
C PHE A 50 1.78 20.23 -0.54
N ASP A 51 1.87 20.72 -1.77
CA ASP A 51 1.44 22.06 -2.19
C ASP A 51 -0.11 22.10 -2.31
N ALA A 52 -0.80 21.74 -1.22
CA ALA A 52 -2.24 21.59 -1.15
C ALA A 52 -2.72 21.81 0.29
N THR A 53 -3.93 22.28 0.46
CA THR A 53 -4.55 22.48 1.78
C THR A 53 -4.81 21.14 2.48
N PRO A 54 -4.95 21.11 3.83
CA PRO A 54 -5.31 19.89 4.55
C PRO A 54 -6.59 19.23 4.02
N GLU A 55 -7.57 20.01 3.59
CA GLU A 55 -8.86 19.55 3.06
C GLU A 55 -8.68 18.85 1.70
N GLU A 56 -7.88 19.41 0.81
CA GLU A 56 -7.57 18.81 -0.49
C GLU A 56 -6.77 17.49 -0.31
N VAL A 57 -5.78 17.51 0.58
CA VAL A 57 -5.01 16.32 0.92
C VAL A 57 -5.90 15.24 1.53
N TRP A 58 -6.84 15.63 2.40
CA TRP A 58 -7.81 14.72 2.99
C TRP A 58 -8.66 14.02 1.93
N GLN A 59 -9.17 14.76 0.95
CA GLN A 59 -9.90 14.17 -0.18
C GLN A 59 -9.00 13.20 -0.97
N GLY A 60 -7.76 13.56 -1.19
CA GLY A 60 -6.77 12.67 -1.81
C GLY A 60 -6.56 11.36 -1.05
N ILE A 61 -6.49 11.38 0.28
CA ILE A 61 -6.38 10.17 1.12
C ILE A 61 -7.63 9.30 1.00
N LEU A 62 -8.82 9.92 0.97
CA LEU A 62 -10.08 9.18 0.87
C LEU A 62 -10.28 8.57 -0.51
N LEU A 63 -9.91 9.28 -1.57
CA LEU A 63 -10.07 8.86 -2.96
C LEU A 63 -8.90 7.99 -3.46
N TYR A 64 -7.83 7.87 -2.68
CA TYR A 64 -6.65 7.10 -3.08
C TYR A 64 -6.94 5.60 -3.09
N GLU A 65 -7.36 5.11 -4.23
CA GLU A 65 -7.74 3.71 -4.44
C GLU A 65 -6.70 2.90 -5.21
N GLU A 66 -5.90 3.56 -6.04
CA GLU A 66 -4.90 2.91 -6.89
C GLU A 66 -3.58 3.65 -6.88
N VAL A 67 -2.47 2.92 -6.80
CA VAL A 67 -1.13 3.48 -6.99
C VAL A 67 -0.78 3.40 -8.48
N PRO A 68 -0.96 4.47 -9.28
CA PRO A 68 -0.75 4.41 -10.73
C PRO A 68 0.72 4.22 -11.12
N ARG A 69 1.64 4.45 -10.19
CA ARG A 69 3.08 4.33 -10.43
C ARG A 69 3.62 2.94 -10.14
N ARG A 70 4.44 2.43 -11.05
CA ARG A 70 5.20 1.19 -10.82
C ARG A 70 6.20 1.42 -9.68
N PRO A 71 6.20 0.59 -8.62
CA PRO A 71 7.15 0.73 -7.53
C PRO A 71 8.58 0.49 -8.02
N PRO A 72 9.60 1.11 -7.38
CA PRO A 72 11.00 0.83 -7.63
C PRO A 72 11.29 -0.68 -7.59
N TRP A 73 12.21 -1.14 -8.42
CA TRP A 73 12.54 -2.56 -8.56
C TRP A 73 12.83 -3.26 -7.23
N LEU A 74 13.49 -2.53 -6.28
CA LEU A 74 13.82 -3.04 -4.95
C LEU A 74 12.55 -3.38 -4.14
N LEU A 75 11.52 -2.53 -4.19
CA LEU A 75 10.23 -2.81 -3.52
C LEU A 75 9.51 -4.00 -4.16
N ARG A 76 9.66 -4.21 -5.46
CA ARG A 76 9.04 -5.34 -6.18
C ARG A 76 9.59 -6.69 -5.76
N ILE A 77 10.84 -6.75 -5.28
CA ILE A 77 11.49 -7.99 -4.82
C ILE A 77 11.04 -8.33 -3.40
N PHE A 78 10.91 -7.33 -2.53
CA PHE A 78 10.72 -7.53 -1.10
C PHE A 78 9.30 -7.30 -0.62
N LEU A 79 8.52 -6.47 -1.32
CA LEU A 79 7.16 -6.12 -0.92
C LEU A 79 6.17 -6.35 -2.06
N PRO A 80 4.97 -6.89 -1.77
CA PRO A 80 3.91 -7.00 -2.74
C PRO A 80 3.43 -5.61 -3.17
N ARG A 81 3.12 -5.47 -4.47
CA ARG A 81 2.66 -4.20 -5.05
C ARG A 81 1.22 -3.90 -4.59
N PRO A 82 0.93 -2.70 -4.06
CA PRO A 82 -0.44 -2.29 -3.82
C PRO A 82 -1.17 -2.14 -5.16
N ILE A 83 -2.37 -2.73 -5.26
CA ILE A 83 -3.20 -2.71 -6.46
C ILE A 83 -4.42 -1.84 -6.23
N ARG A 84 -5.15 -2.08 -5.12
CA ARG A 84 -6.47 -1.48 -4.91
C ARG A 84 -6.80 -1.41 -3.42
N THR A 85 -7.55 -0.38 -3.05
CA THR A 85 -8.13 -0.25 -1.71
C THR A 85 -9.65 -0.18 -1.82
N ASN A 86 -10.36 -1.06 -1.13
CA ASN A 86 -11.82 -1.09 -1.06
C ASN A 86 -12.29 -0.88 0.38
N GLY A 87 -13.35 -0.13 0.57
CA GLY A 87 -13.99 0.11 1.87
C GLY A 87 -14.04 1.58 2.24
N GLU A 88 -14.91 1.90 3.19
CA GLU A 88 -15.12 3.25 3.69
C GLU A 88 -13.99 3.63 4.66
N LYS A 89 -13.35 4.78 4.42
CA LYS A 89 -12.22 5.27 5.23
C LYS A 89 -12.62 6.40 6.21
N THR A 90 -13.88 6.84 6.14
CA THR A 90 -14.39 8.01 6.89
C THR A 90 -15.10 7.65 8.19
N ARG A 91 -15.39 6.37 8.42
CA ARG A 91 -16.14 5.90 9.56
C ARG A 91 -15.29 5.03 10.48
N VAL A 92 -15.25 5.39 11.76
CA VAL A 92 -14.65 4.55 12.81
C VAL A 92 -15.35 3.19 12.87
N GLY A 93 -14.59 2.12 12.99
CA GLY A 93 -15.06 0.74 12.96
C GLY A 93 -15.17 0.14 11.55
N ALA A 94 -15.11 0.94 10.48
CA ALA A 94 -15.16 0.43 9.11
C ALA A 94 -13.96 -0.47 8.79
N ILE A 95 -14.21 -1.49 7.96
CA ILE A 95 -13.20 -2.42 7.47
C ILE A 95 -12.78 -2.01 6.06
N VAL A 96 -11.48 -1.81 5.89
CA VAL A 96 -10.86 -1.46 4.61
C VAL A 96 -9.96 -2.60 4.16
N ARG A 97 -10.16 -3.08 2.94
CA ARG A 97 -9.33 -4.10 2.31
C ARG A 97 -8.36 -3.46 1.32
N CYS A 98 -7.07 -3.53 1.62
CA CYS A 98 -6.01 -3.14 0.70
C CYS A 98 -5.50 -4.40 -0.01
N THR A 99 -5.74 -4.49 -1.32
CA THR A 99 -5.31 -5.62 -2.15
C THR A 99 -3.93 -5.33 -2.71
N TYR A 100 -3.05 -6.31 -2.62
CA TYR A 100 -1.69 -6.29 -3.15
C TYR A 100 -1.50 -7.39 -4.17
N ASP A 101 -0.46 -7.29 -4.99
CA ASP A 101 -0.09 -8.36 -5.91
C ASP A 101 0.33 -9.61 -5.13
N GLY A 102 -0.59 -10.60 -5.07
CA GLY A 102 -0.45 -11.85 -4.35
C GLY A 102 -0.85 -11.80 -2.87
N GLY A 103 -1.65 -10.82 -2.43
CA GLY A 103 -2.10 -10.77 -1.05
C GLY A 103 -2.99 -9.60 -0.71
N TYR A 104 -3.24 -9.41 0.58
CA TYR A 104 -4.06 -8.30 1.08
C TYR A 104 -3.74 -7.94 2.54
N LEU A 105 -4.20 -6.74 2.93
CA LEU A 105 -4.32 -6.29 4.31
C LEU A 105 -5.79 -5.97 4.59
N LEU A 106 -6.31 -6.46 5.71
CA LEU A 106 -7.56 -5.96 6.28
C LEU A 106 -7.23 -4.99 7.40
N LYS A 107 -7.77 -3.79 7.30
CA LYS A 107 -7.58 -2.71 8.27
C LYS A 107 -8.92 -2.34 8.89
N ARG A 108 -8.94 -2.04 10.18
CA ARG A 108 -10.07 -1.42 10.86
C ARG A 108 -9.73 0.03 11.15
N ILE A 109 -10.58 0.95 10.73
CA ILE A 109 -10.42 2.37 11.07
C ILE A 109 -10.72 2.55 12.56
N THR A 110 -9.79 3.12 13.31
CA THR A 110 -9.88 3.29 14.77
C THR A 110 -10.07 4.74 15.19
N ALA A 111 -9.63 5.70 14.36
CA ALA A 111 -9.89 7.11 14.58
C ALA A 111 -9.97 7.84 13.24
N VAL A 112 -10.85 8.86 13.18
CA VAL A 112 -11.01 9.76 12.03
C VAL A 112 -11.22 11.15 12.57
N GLU A 113 -10.34 12.07 12.21
CA GLU A 113 -10.47 13.52 12.41
C GLU A 113 -10.34 14.15 11.02
N PRO A 114 -11.44 14.67 10.44
CA PRO A 114 -11.43 15.22 9.09
C PRO A 114 -10.31 16.26 8.90
N ALA A 115 -9.65 16.19 7.76
CA ALA A 115 -8.50 17.03 7.38
C ALA A 115 -7.29 16.95 8.33
N ARG A 116 -7.26 16.02 9.27
CA ARG A 116 -6.20 15.91 10.27
C ARG A 116 -5.64 14.52 10.49
N LEU A 117 -6.49 13.50 10.70
CA LEU A 117 -6.03 12.18 11.13
C LEU A 117 -6.92 11.05 10.62
N VAL A 118 -6.28 10.01 10.09
CA VAL A 118 -6.86 8.67 9.98
C VAL A 118 -5.94 7.68 10.68
N ARG A 119 -6.47 6.91 11.63
CA ARG A 119 -5.74 5.81 12.28
C ARG A 119 -6.45 4.50 12.02
N PHE A 120 -5.67 3.44 11.89
CA PHE A 120 -6.19 2.09 11.64
C PHE A 120 -5.36 1.02 12.33
N ASP A 121 -6.02 -0.08 12.70
CA ASP A 121 -5.39 -1.33 13.10
C ASP A 121 -5.36 -2.30 11.93
N VAL A 122 -4.33 -3.14 11.85
CA VAL A 122 -4.25 -4.23 10.90
C VAL A 122 -4.83 -5.48 11.55
N LEU A 123 -5.98 -5.94 11.04
CA LEU A 123 -6.69 -7.12 11.54
C LEU A 123 -6.12 -8.40 10.94
N GLU A 124 -5.81 -8.37 9.66
CA GLU A 124 -5.29 -9.52 8.93
C GLU A 124 -4.25 -9.07 7.90
N GLN A 125 -3.17 -9.83 7.81
CA GLN A 125 -2.10 -9.63 6.84
C GLN A 125 -1.89 -10.94 6.08
N ARG A 126 -1.97 -10.88 4.74
CA ARG A 126 -1.69 -11.99 3.82
C ARG A 126 -0.82 -11.46 2.68
N LEU A 127 0.45 -11.21 2.97
CA LEU A 127 1.43 -10.64 2.03
C LEU A 127 2.59 -11.60 1.75
N GLY A 128 2.62 -12.76 2.42
CA GLY A 128 3.70 -13.75 2.32
C GLY A 128 4.97 -13.38 3.09
N ILE A 129 4.91 -12.36 3.95
CA ILE A 129 6.02 -11.91 4.80
C ILE A 129 5.70 -12.01 6.30
N GLU A 130 4.55 -12.58 6.67
CA GLU A 130 4.02 -12.61 8.04
C GLU A 130 4.95 -13.27 9.04
N ASP A 131 5.66 -14.31 8.59
CA ASP A 131 6.65 -15.02 9.42
C ASP A 131 7.87 -14.15 9.76
N SER A 132 8.14 -13.11 8.96
CA SER A 132 9.29 -12.22 9.13
C SER A 132 8.90 -10.87 9.71
N VAL A 133 7.84 -10.27 9.18
CA VAL A 133 7.36 -8.95 9.56
C VAL A 133 5.84 -8.94 9.61
N SER A 134 5.27 -8.52 10.72
CA SER A 134 3.82 -8.34 10.90
C SER A 134 3.49 -6.90 11.25
N MET A 135 2.62 -6.27 10.48
CA MET A 135 2.08 -4.93 10.73
C MET A 135 1.00 -5.01 11.81
N SER A 136 0.92 -4.01 12.68
CA SER A 136 -0.10 -3.95 13.75
C SER A 136 -1.04 -2.77 13.58
N GLN A 137 -0.54 -1.58 13.29
CA GLN A 137 -1.32 -0.36 13.15
C GLN A 137 -0.60 0.66 12.29
N GLY A 138 -1.34 1.69 11.85
CA GLY A 138 -0.76 2.83 11.17
C GLY A 138 -1.66 4.05 11.24
N SER A 139 -1.12 5.19 10.79
CA SER A 139 -1.86 6.45 10.72
C SER A 139 -1.35 7.33 9.59
N TYR A 140 -2.27 8.14 9.07
CA TYR A 140 -1.98 9.33 8.28
C TYR A 140 -2.34 10.54 9.13
N GLU A 141 -1.38 11.41 9.38
CA GLU A 141 -1.58 12.69 10.06
C GLU A 141 -1.29 13.82 9.07
N ILE A 142 -2.20 14.79 8.98
CA ILE A 142 -2.09 15.96 8.11
C ILE A 142 -1.86 17.16 9.02
N ARG A 143 -0.83 17.94 8.73
CA ARG A 143 -0.47 19.16 9.44
C ARG A 143 -0.46 20.32 8.45
N ALA A 144 -1.18 21.40 8.74
CA ALA A 144 -1.08 22.63 7.96
C ALA A 144 0.33 23.23 8.09
N THR A 145 0.87 23.71 6.97
CA THR A 145 2.11 24.48 6.91
C THR A 145 1.83 25.87 6.32
N GLY A 146 2.80 26.78 6.34
CA GLY A 146 2.58 28.13 5.81
C GLY A 146 2.32 28.18 4.29
N ASP A 147 2.71 27.12 3.57
CA ASP A 147 2.68 27.00 2.11
C ASP A 147 1.99 25.73 1.60
N GLY A 148 1.22 25.05 2.48
CA GLY A 148 0.49 23.84 2.11
C GLY A 148 0.23 22.91 3.29
N SER A 149 0.58 21.63 3.15
CA SER A 149 0.40 20.62 4.19
C SER A 149 1.56 19.65 4.25
N GLU A 150 1.83 19.12 5.43
CA GLU A 150 2.71 17.98 5.63
C GLU A 150 1.89 16.75 5.98
N VAL A 151 2.11 15.64 5.27
CA VAL A 151 1.49 14.35 5.60
C VAL A 151 2.53 13.44 6.23
N VAL A 152 2.24 12.97 7.45
CA VAL A 152 3.05 12.00 8.18
C VAL A 152 2.38 10.65 8.11
N LEU A 153 3.00 9.69 7.44
CA LEU A 153 2.59 8.30 7.41
C LEU A 153 3.39 7.51 8.43
N THR A 154 2.70 6.92 9.40
CA THR A 154 3.29 6.06 10.44
C THR A 154 2.83 4.63 10.24
N THR A 155 3.76 3.67 10.38
CA THR A 155 3.46 2.23 10.42
C THR A 155 4.16 1.60 11.61
N HIS A 156 3.38 0.89 12.43
CA HIS A 156 3.88 0.05 13.51
C HIS A 156 3.93 -1.41 13.05
N TYR A 157 5.05 -2.06 13.31
CA TYR A 157 5.24 -3.45 12.94
C TYR A 157 6.09 -4.21 13.96
N ARG A 158 6.03 -5.53 13.90
CA ARG A 158 6.89 -6.44 14.66
C ARG A 158 7.75 -7.22 13.69
N SER A 159 9.06 -7.27 13.97
CA SER A 159 10.00 -8.06 13.17
C SER A 159 10.55 -9.21 13.98
N ARG A 160 10.66 -10.36 13.31
CA ARG A 160 11.26 -11.58 13.83
C ARG A 160 12.66 -11.85 13.25
N LEU A 161 13.11 -11.03 12.29
CA LEU A 161 14.40 -11.20 11.63
C LEU A 161 15.58 -11.02 12.59
N ARG A 162 16.59 -11.84 12.47
CA ARG A 162 17.81 -11.86 13.29
C ARG A 162 19.07 -12.00 12.41
N PRO A 163 20.20 -11.42 12.78
CA PRO A 163 20.43 -10.49 13.91
C PRO A 163 19.81 -9.11 13.66
N ARG A 164 19.27 -8.47 14.71
CA ARG A 164 18.55 -7.19 14.59
C ARG A 164 19.39 -6.04 14.05
N GLN A 165 20.69 -6.00 14.40
CA GLN A 165 21.60 -4.95 13.95
C GLN A 165 21.71 -4.89 12.42
N LEU A 166 21.63 -6.04 11.75
CA LEU A 166 21.71 -6.14 10.30
C LEU A 166 20.35 -5.84 9.63
N TRP A 167 19.26 -6.41 10.16
CA TRP A 167 17.95 -6.35 9.50
C TRP A 167 17.20 -5.05 9.76
N ARG A 168 17.33 -4.45 10.95
CA ARG A 168 16.63 -3.22 11.33
C ARG A 168 16.86 -2.06 10.35
N PRO A 169 18.10 -1.70 9.94
CA PRO A 169 18.30 -0.62 8.99
C PRO A 169 17.70 -0.92 7.61
N LEU A 170 17.75 -2.18 7.16
CA LEU A 170 17.15 -2.60 5.90
C LEU A 170 15.62 -2.51 5.95
N GLU A 171 14.99 -3.01 7.01
CA GLU A 171 13.54 -2.92 7.22
C GLU A 171 13.07 -1.46 7.21
N ARG A 172 13.76 -0.58 7.95
CA ARG A 172 13.46 0.85 7.98
C ARG A 172 13.60 1.50 6.62
N CYS A 173 14.68 1.20 5.90
CA CYS A 173 14.88 1.70 4.53
C CYS A 173 13.75 1.27 3.58
N LEU A 174 13.35 0.00 3.63
CA LEU A 174 12.24 -0.53 2.82
C LEU A 174 10.91 0.12 3.20
N ALA A 175 10.63 0.28 4.50
CA ALA A 175 9.42 0.91 4.98
C ALA A 175 9.35 2.39 4.55
N HIS A 176 10.44 3.16 4.70
CA HIS A 176 10.49 4.55 4.22
C HIS A 176 10.30 4.65 2.71
N ARG A 177 10.88 3.74 1.92
CA ARG A 177 10.68 3.70 0.46
C ARG A 177 9.25 3.38 0.08
N LEU A 178 8.60 2.47 0.81
CA LEU A 178 7.18 2.16 0.61
C LEU A 178 6.30 3.35 0.96
N HIS A 179 6.53 3.99 2.12
CA HIS A 179 5.81 5.20 2.54
C HIS A 179 5.95 6.31 1.49
N ARG A 180 7.17 6.61 1.04
CA ARG A 180 7.40 7.60 -0.01
C ARG A 180 6.66 7.25 -1.30
N HIS A 181 6.70 5.99 -1.73
CA HIS A 181 5.97 5.55 -2.92
C HIS A 181 4.46 5.79 -2.80
N ILE A 182 3.87 5.51 -1.62
CA ILE A 182 2.45 5.76 -1.33
C ILE A 182 2.17 7.28 -1.36
N LEU A 183 2.94 8.08 -0.61
CA LEU A 183 2.75 9.53 -0.50
C LEU A 183 2.99 10.25 -1.83
N ASP A 184 4.01 9.88 -2.61
CA ASP A 184 4.26 10.41 -3.95
C ASP A 184 3.13 10.06 -4.93
N GLY A 185 2.54 8.87 -4.80
CA GLY A 185 1.36 8.48 -5.56
C GLY A 185 0.15 9.35 -5.24
N MET A 186 -0.10 9.62 -3.96
CA MET A 186 -1.16 10.53 -3.52
C MET A 186 -0.95 11.95 -4.06
N ARG A 187 0.28 12.50 -3.95
CA ARG A 187 0.63 13.81 -4.48
C ARG A 187 0.40 13.93 -5.98
N ALA A 188 0.77 12.91 -6.74
CA ALA A 188 0.54 12.87 -8.17
C ALA A 188 -0.95 12.85 -8.53
N THR A 189 -1.77 12.14 -7.76
CA THR A 189 -3.23 12.08 -7.97
C THR A 189 -3.87 13.45 -7.70
N LEU A 190 -3.48 14.14 -6.62
CA LEU A 190 -3.97 15.48 -6.31
C LEU A 190 -3.62 16.48 -7.41
N ALA A 191 -2.39 16.46 -7.93
CA ALA A 191 -1.97 17.32 -9.04
C ALA A 191 -2.81 17.11 -10.31
N VAL A 192 -3.19 15.88 -10.62
CA VAL A 192 -4.07 15.56 -11.76
C VAL A 192 -5.50 16.05 -11.52
N CYS A 193 -6.03 15.93 -10.30
CA CYS A 193 -7.35 16.43 -9.94
C CYS A 193 -7.41 17.98 -10.00
N ALA A 194 -6.37 18.67 -9.54
CA ALA A 194 -6.26 20.12 -9.61
C ALA A 194 -6.14 20.65 -11.05
N ALA A 195 -5.53 19.88 -11.95
CA ALA A 195 -5.35 20.23 -13.37
C ALA A 195 -6.60 20.01 -14.24
N LYS A 196 -7.65 19.34 -13.72
CA LYS A 196 -8.94 19.21 -14.43
C LYS A 196 -9.82 20.42 -14.12
N PRO A 197 -10.01 21.40 -15.08
CA PRO A 197 -10.91 22.51 -14.83
C PRO A 197 -12.32 21.96 -14.64
N HIS A 198 -13.08 22.55 -13.73
CA HIS A 198 -14.51 22.34 -13.53
C HIS A 198 -15.24 22.65 -14.85
N VAL A 199 -15.41 21.65 -15.69
CA VAL A 199 -16.28 21.77 -16.86
C VAL A 199 -17.73 21.72 -16.36
N GLY A 200 -18.38 22.86 -16.39
CA GLY A 200 -19.81 22.99 -16.59
C GLY A 200 -20.70 22.78 -15.36
N ARG A 201 -20.81 23.83 -14.54
CA ARG A 201 -22.09 24.18 -13.93
C ARG A 201 -22.61 25.42 -14.66
N GLU A 202 -22.87 25.28 -15.97
CA GLU A 202 -23.64 26.28 -16.68
C GLU A 202 -25.14 26.03 -16.46
N SER A 203 -25.73 26.93 -15.72
CA SER A 203 -26.92 27.69 -16.07
C SER A 203 -28.09 26.89 -16.67
N SER A 204 -29.02 26.49 -15.80
CA SER A 204 -30.43 26.45 -16.17
C SER A 204 -31.18 27.48 -15.31
N ALA A 205 -30.98 28.77 -15.67
CA ALA A 205 -31.86 29.86 -15.31
C ALA A 205 -32.24 30.53 -16.62
N SER A 206 -33.39 30.14 -17.18
CA SER A 206 -34.24 31.03 -18.01
C SER A 206 -35.50 30.29 -18.46
N SER A 207 -36.57 30.74 -18.01
CA SER A 207 -37.92 30.95 -18.53
C SER A 207 -38.98 30.34 -17.69
#